data_c8a67d528ca2c0d0646924668d5fd1f3
#
_entry.id   c8a67d528ca2c0d0646924668d5fd1f3
#
_cell.length_a   1.000
_cell.length_b   1.000
_cell.length_c   1.000
_cell.angle_alpha   90.00
_cell.angle_beta   90.00
_cell.angle_gamma   90.00
#
_symmetry.space_group_name_H-M   'P 1'
#
loop_
_entity.id
_entity.type
_entity.pdbx_description
1 polymer ?
#
loop_
_entity_poly.entity_id
_entity_poly.type
_entity_poly.pdbx_seq_one_letter_code
_entity_poly.pdbx_strand_id
1 'polypeptide(L)'
;MNLRQKLEVARQLEKLGVDIIEAGFPCISDGDFEAVFTIANTVKKCRIAGLARCVENDIRRAAAAVAPAGDRGRIHTFLATSPLHREFKLKKSKEEIIEMAVAGVKLAKSLVNDVEFSAEDASRTEHDYLAQVVEAVIEAGATTVNLPDTVGFTTPQEYIAMIDYVVKHVKNIDKAVISVHCHNDIGLAVANSLAAVTAGARQVEGTINGIGERAGNAAIEEVAMALSTRPEAFGFAAGEKPHNLETREIVKTSRVVASMSGLSVQRSKAIVGENAFAHSSGIHQHGILAKRETYEVIDPAEVGWGETELPLTKHSGRAAVKARLEKLGYNLSDSEITHVFDRFKKVGDSKKFVYDDDLASLVNDSLDTCDGTWKMVDIQFVAGSAARPTATVQLEKDGKLYMDCAIGNGPVNACFKAIDRITKSKGSLVDYNVRSTSIGQDALGEVTVKVQFGACECKPVSGKGAATDVIEASARAYLNAVNRNISLEALAAAQA
;
A
#
# COMPACT_ATOMS: atom_id res chain seq x y z
N MET A 1 4.16 9.27 2.56
CA MET A 1 3.93 9.50 1.10
C MET A 1 4.03 10.97 0.77
N ASN A 2 4.67 11.35 -0.33
CA ASN A 2 4.66 12.72 -0.85
C ASN A 2 3.37 12.98 -1.65
N LEU A 3 3.14 14.24 -2.08
CA LEU A 3 1.94 14.67 -2.83
C LEU A 3 1.67 13.80 -4.06
N ARG A 4 2.70 13.50 -4.87
CA ARG A 4 2.57 12.68 -6.09
C ARG A 4 2.11 11.25 -5.76
N GLN A 5 2.67 10.65 -4.72
CA GLN A 5 2.29 9.31 -4.26
C GLN A 5 0.86 9.29 -3.72
N LYS A 6 0.47 10.30 -2.90
CA LYS A 6 -0.91 10.44 -2.39
C LYS A 6 -1.92 10.56 -3.55
N LEU A 7 -1.57 11.33 -4.59
CA LEU A 7 -2.43 11.52 -5.76
C LEU A 7 -2.56 10.24 -6.61
N GLU A 8 -1.49 9.47 -6.76
CA GLU A 8 -1.53 8.18 -7.48
C GLU A 8 -2.43 7.18 -6.74
N VAL A 9 -2.30 7.10 -5.42
CA VAL A 9 -3.19 6.27 -4.58
C VAL A 9 -4.64 6.74 -4.71
N ALA A 10 -4.91 8.04 -4.62
CA ALA A 10 -6.27 8.58 -4.74
C ALA A 10 -6.93 8.25 -6.10
N ARG A 11 -6.18 8.34 -7.19
CA ARG A 11 -6.65 7.94 -8.52
C ARG A 11 -6.95 6.44 -8.62
N GLN A 12 -6.14 5.61 -7.96
CA GLN A 12 -6.37 4.18 -7.95
C GLN A 12 -7.57 3.81 -7.06
N LEU A 13 -7.77 4.49 -5.93
CA LEU A 13 -8.97 4.34 -5.10
C LEU A 13 -10.25 4.75 -5.86
N GLU A 14 -10.18 5.81 -6.64
CA GLU A 14 -11.30 6.21 -7.52
C GLU A 14 -11.63 5.13 -8.56
N LYS A 15 -10.62 4.45 -9.13
CA LYS A 15 -10.82 3.32 -10.06
C LYS A 15 -11.38 2.09 -9.35
N LEU A 16 -10.93 1.83 -8.14
CA LEU A 16 -11.50 0.78 -7.28
C LEU A 16 -12.97 1.05 -6.97
N GLY A 17 -13.41 2.32 -7.02
CA GLY A 17 -14.81 2.69 -6.80
C GLY A 17 -15.17 2.88 -5.34
N VAL A 18 -14.22 3.31 -4.48
CA VAL A 18 -14.56 3.71 -3.11
C VAL A 18 -15.51 4.92 -3.13
N ASP A 19 -16.45 4.95 -2.20
CA ASP A 19 -17.43 6.04 -2.13
C ASP A 19 -16.80 7.34 -1.62
N ILE A 20 -15.87 7.22 -0.65
CA ILE A 20 -15.25 8.34 0.05
C ILE A 20 -13.74 8.08 0.18
N ILE A 21 -12.95 9.12 -0.04
CA ILE A 21 -11.51 9.13 0.23
C ILE A 21 -11.24 10.17 1.33
N GLU A 22 -10.81 9.73 2.50
CA GLU A 22 -10.24 10.63 3.49
C GLU A 22 -8.80 10.95 3.07
N ALA A 23 -8.60 12.15 2.57
CA ALA A 23 -7.38 12.53 1.87
C ALA A 23 -6.27 13.01 2.80
N GLY A 24 -6.59 13.34 4.04
CA GLY A 24 -5.62 13.75 5.04
C GLY A 24 -6.17 14.72 6.08
N PHE A 25 -5.25 15.31 6.86
CA PHE A 25 -5.55 16.25 7.94
C PHE A 25 -4.96 17.63 7.61
N PRO A 26 -5.71 18.52 6.96
CA PRO A 26 -5.20 19.77 6.38
C PRO A 26 -4.58 20.74 7.38
N CYS A 27 -4.90 20.62 8.67
CA CYS A 27 -4.38 21.52 9.69
C CYS A 27 -2.97 21.18 10.18
N ILE A 28 -2.46 19.98 9.90
CA ILE A 28 -1.14 19.55 10.40
C ILE A 28 0.00 20.32 9.72
N SER A 29 -0.08 20.50 8.40
CA SER A 29 0.94 21.20 7.63
C SER A 29 0.37 21.80 6.33
N ASP A 30 1.11 22.72 5.72
CA ASP A 30 0.76 23.24 4.39
C ASP A 30 0.84 22.16 3.31
N GLY A 31 1.77 21.21 3.43
CA GLY A 31 1.86 20.08 2.51
C GLY A 31 0.67 19.11 2.62
N ASP A 32 0.12 18.90 3.81
CA ASP A 32 -1.11 18.10 3.98
C ASP A 32 -2.33 18.85 3.44
N PHE A 33 -2.40 20.16 3.65
CA PHE A 33 -3.44 21.00 3.03
C PHE A 33 -3.38 20.89 1.51
N GLU A 34 -2.21 21.10 0.91
CA GLU A 34 -2.01 21.02 -0.54
C GLU A 34 -2.38 19.64 -1.11
N ALA A 35 -2.06 18.58 -0.36
CA ALA A 35 -2.40 17.22 -0.77
C ALA A 35 -3.93 17.02 -0.83
N VAL A 36 -4.66 17.40 0.22
CA VAL A 36 -6.13 17.28 0.25
C VAL A 36 -6.76 18.17 -0.84
N PHE A 37 -6.29 19.42 -0.99
CA PHE A 37 -6.76 20.35 -2.01
C PHE A 37 -6.55 19.82 -3.44
N THR A 38 -5.37 19.28 -3.71
CA THR A 38 -5.04 18.71 -5.03
C THR A 38 -5.87 17.46 -5.34
N ILE A 39 -6.05 16.58 -4.34
CA ILE A 39 -6.90 15.38 -4.47
C ILE A 39 -8.36 15.80 -4.74
N ALA A 40 -8.89 16.75 -3.96
CA ALA A 40 -10.23 17.27 -4.11
C ALA A 40 -10.48 17.89 -5.50
N ASN A 41 -9.46 18.54 -6.07
CA ASN A 41 -9.52 19.08 -7.42
C ASN A 41 -9.39 18.02 -8.52
N THR A 42 -8.70 16.91 -8.27
CA THR A 42 -8.36 15.90 -9.29
C THR A 42 -9.37 14.77 -9.37
N VAL A 43 -9.77 14.19 -8.24
CA VAL A 43 -10.73 13.10 -8.14
C VAL A 43 -12.14 13.61 -8.38
N LYS A 44 -12.94 12.92 -9.21
CA LYS A 44 -14.25 13.41 -9.65
C LYS A 44 -15.44 12.53 -9.25
N LYS A 45 -15.22 11.24 -8.96
CA LYS A 45 -16.29 10.29 -8.66
C LYS A 45 -16.53 10.09 -7.16
N CYS A 46 -15.46 10.12 -6.35
CA CYS A 46 -15.55 9.91 -4.91
C CYS A 46 -15.85 11.21 -4.17
N ARG A 47 -16.44 11.11 -2.97
CA ARG A 47 -16.41 12.20 -1.99
C ARG A 47 -15.01 12.33 -1.43
N ILE A 48 -14.61 13.55 -1.07
CA ILE A 48 -13.31 13.83 -0.48
C ILE A 48 -13.51 14.37 0.93
N ALA A 49 -13.04 13.62 1.92
CA ALA A 49 -13.09 14.01 3.32
C ALA A 49 -11.76 14.64 3.77
N GLY A 50 -11.86 15.71 4.51
CA GLY A 50 -10.75 16.31 5.24
C GLY A 50 -10.97 16.19 6.74
N LEU A 51 -9.98 15.59 7.44
CA LEU A 51 -10.04 15.39 8.88
C LEU A 51 -9.81 16.69 9.63
N ALA A 52 -10.55 16.93 10.71
CA ALA A 52 -10.46 18.11 11.56
C ALA A 52 -10.80 17.79 13.01
N ARG A 53 -10.05 18.29 13.97
CA ARG A 53 -10.53 18.34 15.37
C ARG A 53 -11.73 19.29 15.48
N CYS A 54 -12.56 19.11 16.50
CA CYS A 54 -13.67 20.02 16.82
C CYS A 54 -13.17 21.41 17.31
N VAL A 55 -12.30 22.05 16.52
CA VAL A 55 -11.81 23.41 16.77
C VAL A 55 -11.93 24.25 15.49
N GLU A 56 -12.26 25.52 15.63
CA GLU A 56 -12.62 26.39 14.50
C GLU A 56 -11.56 26.43 13.41
N ASN A 57 -10.28 26.58 13.76
CA ASN A 57 -9.20 26.67 12.78
C ASN A 57 -9.07 25.39 11.93
N ASP A 58 -9.17 24.22 12.55
CA ASP A 58 -9.06 22.93 11.86
C ASP A 58 -10.22 22.76 10.87
N ILE A 59 -11.44 23.03 11.33
CA ILE A 59 -12.67 22.90 10.54
C ILE A 59 -12.64 23.85 9.32
N ARG A 60 -12.27 25.11 9.51
CA ARG A 60 -12.15 26.08 8.40
C ARG A 60 -11.07 25.68 7.41
N ARG A 61 -9.94 25.18 7.91
CA ARG A 61 -8.86 24.73 7.05
C ARG A 61 -9.23 23.45 6.26
N ALA A 62 -9.95 22.51 6.89
CA ALA A 62 -10.50 21.35 6.19
C ALA A 62 -11.52 21.76 5.12
N ALA A 63 -12.44 22.67 5.44
CA ALA A 63 -13.40 23.21 4.47
C ALA A 63 -12.71 23.81 3.24
N ALA A 64 -11.67 24.65 3.46
CA ALA A 64 -10.91 25.23 2.37
C ALA A 64 -10.19 24.19 1.52
N ALA A 65 -9.66 23.13 2.15
CA ALA A 65 -8.95 22.06 1.44
C ALA A 65 -9.88 21.19 0.58
N VAL A 66 -11.12 20.90 1.04
CA VAL A 66 -12.09 20.11 0.27
C VAL A 66 -12.94 20.94 -0.70
N ALA A 67 -12.86 22.28 -0.65
CA ALA A 67 -13.67 23.18 -1.48
C ALA A 67 -13.66 22.86 -2.99
N PRO A 68 -12.54 22.42 -3.63
CA PRO A 68 -12.53 22.06 -5.04
C PRO A 68 -13.43 20.87 -5.40
N ALA A 69 -13.80 20.05 -4.41
CA ALA A 69 -14.72 18.93 -4.62
C ALA A 69 -16.20 19.39 -4.74
N GLY A 70 -16.54 20.62 -4.37
CA GLY A 70 -17.92 21.15 -4.37
C GLY A 70 -18.81 20.31 -3.43
N ASP A 71 -19.99 19.89 -3.90
CA ASP A 71 -20.94 19.09 -3.11
C ASP A 71 -20.43 17.69 -2.72
N ARG A 72 -19.28 17.26 -3.24
CA ARG A 72 -18.61 16.02 -2.85
C ARG A 72 -17.62 16.22 -1.69
N GLY A 73 -17.40 17.46 -1.25
CA GLY A 73 -16.55 17.77 -0.10
C GLY A 73 -17.23 17.37 1.20
N ARG A 74 -16.49 16.70 2.08
CA ARG A 74 -16.90 16.31 3.44
C ARG A 74 -15.91 16.88 4.46
N ILE A 75 -16.41 17.37 5.58
CA ILE A 75 -15.59 17.59 6.77
C ILE A 75 -15.84 16.43 7.72
N HIS A 76 -14.78 15.72 8.06
CA HIS A 76 -14.77 14.70 9.09
C HIS A 76 -14.20 15.31 10.37
N THR A 77 -15.05 15.61 11.34
CA THR A 77 -14.61 16.17 12.63
C THR A 77 -14.74 15.13 13.74
N PHE A 78 -13.86 15.22 14.73
CA PHE A 78 -13.83 14.24 15.81
C PHE A 78 -13.57 14.86 17.18
N LEU A 79 -14.12 14.23 18.21
CA LEU A 79 -13.86 14.55 19.60
C LEU A 79 -13.96 13.29 20.45
N ALA A 80 -13.01 13.09 21.37
CA ALA A 80 -13.01 11.90 22.22
C ALA A 80 -14.09 11.99 23.29
N THR A 81 -14.75 10.84 23.52
CA THR A 81 -15.92 10.74 24.41
C THR A 81 -15.72 9.82 25.61
N SER A 82 -14.71 8.93 25.59
CA SER A 82 -14.48 7.97 26.66
C SER A 82 -14.03 8.61 27.98
N PRO A 83 -14.27 7.95 29.13
CA PRO A 83 -13.84 8.41 30.44
C PRO A 83 -12.34 8.74 30.50
N LEU A 84 -11.52 7.83 29.95
CA LEU A 84 -10.06 8.01 29.92
C LEU A 84 -9.64 9.27 29.17
N HIS A 85 -10.25 9.53 28.02
CA HIS A 85 -9.92 10.71 27.24
C HIS A 85 -10.49 11.99 27.85
N ARG A 86 -11.69 11.94 28.45
CA ARG A 86 -12.27 13.10 29.16
C ARG A 86 -11.41 13.52 30.34
N GLU A 87 -10.92 12.54 31.14
CA GLU A 87 -10.15 12.79 32.35
C GLU A 87 -8.70 13.20 32.04
N PHE A 88 -7.99 12.44 31.22
CA PHE A 88 -6.54 12.59 31.08
C PHE A 88 -6.12 13.43 29.88
N LYS A 89 -6.84 13.38 28.76
CA LYS A 89 -6.49 14.09 27.51
C LYS A 89 -7.16 15.44 27.41
N LEU A 90 -8.46 15.52 27.57
CA LEU A 90 -9.25 16.72 27.35
C LEU A 90 -9.48 17.53 28.62
N LYS A 91 -9.57 16.88 29.79
CA LYS A 91 -9.88 17.48 31.09
C LYS A 91 -11.21 18.25 31.06
N LYS A 92 -12.25 17.59 30.54
CA LYS A 92 -13.57 18.15 30.26
C LYS A 92 -14.67 17.28 30.83
N SER A 93 -15.77 17.93 31.27
CA SER A 93 -17.00 17.23 31.69
C SER A 93 -17.76 16.63 30.49
N LYS A 94 -18.72 15.75 30.74
CA LYS A 94 -19.61 15.20 29.70
C LYS A 94 -20.37 16.29 28.95
N GLU A 95 -20.86 17.30 29.67
CA GLU A 95 -21.60 18.44 29.13
C GLU A 95 -20.72 19.31 28.23
N GLU A 96 -19.51 19.67 28.68
CA GLU A 96 -18.55 20.45 27.89
C GLU A 96 -18.17 19.71 26.59
N ILE A 97 -18.03 18.39 26.61
CA ILE A 97 -17.74 17.59 25.40
C ILE A 97 -18.91 17.67 24.42
N ILE A 98 -20.15 17.54 24.87
CA ILE A 98 -21.34 17.68 24.02
C ILE A 98 -21.40 19.10 23.41
N GLU A 99 -21.18 20.13 24.22
CA GLU A 99 -21.17 21.53 23.74
C GLU A 99 -20.11 21.75 22.65
N MET A 100 -18.88 21.23 22.86
CA MET A 100 -17.79 21.32 21.90
C MET A 100 -18.11 20.54 20.61
N ALA A 101 -18.65 19.34 20.71
CA ALA A 101 -19.04 18.52 19.56
C ALA A 101 -20.12 19.21 18.73
N VAL A 102 -21.18 19.71 19.39
CA VAL A 102 -22.27 20.46 18.75
C VAL A 102 -21.77 21.73 18.06
N ALA A 103 -20.88 22.50 18.71
CA ALA A 103 -20.30 23.70 18.13
C ALA A 103 -19.46 23.38 16.88
N GLY A 104 -18.63 22.34 16.96
CA GLY A 104 -17.80 21.88 15.84
C GLY A 104 -18.64 21.42 14.65
N VAL A 105 -19.66 20.58 14.89
CA VAL A 105 -20.55 20.09 13.83
C VAL A 105 -21.37 21.23 13.21
N LYS A 106 -21.92 22.15 13.99
CA LYS A 106 -22.63 23.34 13.48
C LYS A 106 -21.74 24.18 12.58
N LEU A 107 -20.49 24.44 13.01
CA LEU A 107 -19.54 25.16 12.19
C LEU A 107 -19.23 24.40 10.88
N ALA A 108 -18.92 23.13 10.96
CA ALA A 108 -18.66 22.30 9.77
C ALA A 108 -19.86 22.32 8.81
N LYS A 109 -21.09 22.16 9.34
CA LYS A 109 -22.34 22.19 8.55
C LYS A 109 -22.59 23.55 7.88
N SER A 110 -22.14 24.63 8.47
CA SER A 110 -22.24 25.96 7.83
C SER A 110 -21.30 26.14 6.64
N LEU A 111 -20.30 25.24 6.48
CA LEU A 111 -19.26 25.34 5.44
C LEU A 111 -19.41 24.29 4.35
N VAL A 112 -19.96 23.10 4.67
CA VAL A 112 -20.20 22.00 3.72
C VAL A 112 -21.55 21.33 4.01
N ASN A 113 -22.11 20.65 2.97
CA ASN A 113 -23.37 19.92 3.14
C ASN A 113 -23.21 18.56 3.81
N ASP A 114 -22.03 17.94 3.73
CA ASP A 114 -21.76 16.59 4.23
C ASP A 114 -20.77 16.67 5.40
N VAL A 115 -21.23 16.32 6.59
CA VAL A 115 -20.45 16.37 7.83
C VAL A 115 -20.47 15.02 8.51
N GLU A 116 -19.30 14.49 8.73
CA GLU A 116 -19.08 13.30 9.53
C GLU A 116 -18.54 13.69 10.91
N PHE A 117 -19.10 13.08 11.95
CA PHE A 117 -18.61 13.23 13.32
C PHE A 117 -18.18 11.86 13.88
N SER A 118 -16.93 11.78 14.33
CA SER A 118 -16.41 10.61 15.07
C SER A 118 -16.42 10.86 16.57
N ALA A 119 -17.10 10.01 17.31
CA ALA A 119 -16.96 9.91 18.76
C ALA A 119 -15.67 9.11 19.08
N GLU A 120 -14.50 9.75 19.08
CA GLU A 120 -13.22 9.09 19.31
C GLU A 120 -13.28 8.24 20.58
N ASP A 121 -12.85 6.97 20.47
CA ASP A 121 -12.90 5.98 21.55
C ASP A 121 -14.33 5.61 21.98
N ALA A 122 -15.25 5.51 21.00
CA ALA A 122 -16.64 5.17 21.23
C ALA A 122 -16.80 3.82 21.93
N SER A 123 -15.97 2.85 21.57
CA SER A 123 -16.00 1.49 22.12
C SER A 123 -15.75 1.43 23.65
N ARG A 124 -15.09 2.42 24.24
CA ARG A 124 -14.86 2.54 25.68
C ARG A 124 -15.69 3.67 26.33
N THR A 125 -16.61 4.25 25.57
CA THR A 125 -17.55 5.26 26.08
C THR A 125 -18.79 4.58 26.68
N GLU A 126 -19.32 5.13 27.76
CA GLU A 126 -20.58 4.65 28.35
C GLU A 126 -21.70 4.77 27.32
N HIS A 127 -22.45 3.68 27.08
CA HIS A 127 -23.42 3.61 25.99
C HIS A 127 -24.53 4.69 26.10
N ASP A 128 -24.98 5.00 27.29
CA ASP A 128 -26.00 6.02 27.57
C ASP A 128 -25.49 7.43 27.22
N TYR A 129 -24.22 7.71 27.54
CA TYR A 129 -23.57 8.97 27.20
C TYR A 129 -23.24 9.04 25.70
N LEU A 130 -22.76 7.94 25.11
CA LEU A 130 -22.53 7.88 23.66
C LEU A 130 -23.80 8.19 22.88
N ALA A 131 -24.95 7.63 23.28
CA ALA A 131 -26.25 7.93 22.67
C ALA A 131 -26.62 9.42 22.77
N GLN A 132 -26.36 10.08 23.91
CA GLN A 132 -26.59 11.51 24.07
C GLN A 132 -25.71 12.35 23.13
N VAL A 133 -24.40 12.01 23.00
CA VAL A 133 -23.49 12.68 22.08
C VAL A 133 -23.98 12.52 20.64
N VAL A 134 -24.33 11.29 20.23
CA VAL A 134 -24.79 10.98 18.86
C VAL A 134 -26.07 11.76 18.54
N GLU A 135 -27.08 11.76 19.45
CA GLU A 135 -28.32 12.50 19.25
C GLU A 135 -28.05 14.01 19.06
N ALA A 136 -27.16 14.57 19.89
CA ALA A 136 -26.82 16.00 19.86
C ALA A 136 -26.09 16.43 18.59
N VAL A 137 -25.15 15.62 18.09
CA VAL A 137 -24.40 15.95 16.86
C VAL A 137 -25.25 15.76 15.59
N ILE A 138 -26.16 14.79 15.56
CA ILE A 138 -27.14 14.65 14.47
C ILE A 138 -28.08 15.87 14.44
N GLU A 139 -28.58 16.31 15.58
CA GLU A 139 -29.39 17.52 15.67
C GLU A 139 -28.62 18.79 15.27
N ALA A 140 -27.30 18.82 15.51
CA ALA A 140 -26.41 19.90 15.06
C ALA A 140 -26.13 19.87 13.54
N GLY A 141 -26.47 18.78 12.85
CA GLY A 141 -26.37 18.66 11.38
C GLY A 141 -25.37 17.63 10.86
N ALA A 142 -24.85 16.73 11.70
CA ALA A 142 -24.05 15.62 11.23
C ALA A 142 -24.88 14.70 10.32
N THR A 143 -24.34 14.38 9.14
CA THR A 143 -24.97 13.47 8.16
C THR A 143 -24.47 12.03 8.30
N THR A 144 -23.34 11.86 8.97
CA THR A 144 -22.73 10.59 9.30
C THR A 144 -22.19 10.64 10.73
N VAL A 145 -22.42 9.59 11.49
CA VAL A 145 -21.85 9.42 12.84
C VAL A 145 -20.99 8.17 12.86
N ASN A 146 -19.72 8.35 13.16
CA ASN A 146 -18.75 7.27 13.20
C ASN A 146 -18.48 6.85 14.65
N LEU A 147 -18.53 5.54 14.89
CA LEU A 147 -18.41 4.92 16.21
C LEU A 147 -17.15 4.05 16.24
N PRO A 148 -15.94 4.63 16.43
CA PRO A 148 -14.70 3.90 16.28
C PRO A 148 -14.35 2.98 17.46
N ASP A 149 -13.80 1.81 17.15
CA ASP A 149 -12.98 1.00 18.04
C ASP A 149 -11.51 1.46 17.94
N THR A 150 -11.24 2.60 18.55
CA THR A 150 -9.99 3.36 18.40
C THR A 150 -8.75 2.61 18.87
N VAL A 151 -8.90 1.73 19.87
CA VAL A 151 -7.80 0.93 20.43
C VAL A 151 -7.86 -0.54 20.05
N GLY A 152 -8.84 -0.94 19.22
CA GLY A 152 -8.93 -2.27 18.64
C GLY A 152 -9.07 -3.38 19.67
N PHE A 153 -9.90 -3.18 20.71
CA PHE A 153 -9.99 -4.12 21.83
C PHE A 153 -11.34 -4.83 21.95
N THR A 154 -12.38 -4.36 21.23
CA THR A 154 -13.73 -4.94 21.29
C THR A 154 -13.81 -6.28 20.57
N THR A 155 -14.69 -7.13 21.08
CA THR A 155 -15.16 -8.31 20.36
C THR A 155 -16.35 -7.98 19.47
N PRO A 156 -16.68 -8.79 18.43
CA PRO A 156 -17.84 -8.55 17.58
C PRO A 156 -19.15 -8.41 18.33
N GLN A 157 -19.36 -9.21 19.38
CA GLN A 157 -20.58 -9.18 20.20
C GLN A 157 -20.72 -7.89 21.01
N GLU A 158 -19.61 -7.41 21.60
CA GLU A 158 -19.60 -6.13 22.33
C GLU A 158 -19.85 -4.96 21.39
N TYR A 159 -19.28 -5.03 20.18
CA TYR A 159 -19.43 -3.98 19.17
C TYR A 159 -20.87 -3.91 18.64
N ILE A 160 -21.50 -5.06 18.36
CA ILE A 160 -22.95 -5.15 18.05
C ILE A 160 -23.77 -4.53 19.18
N ALA A 161 -23.50 -4.92 20.44
CA ALA A 161 -24.27 -4.42 21.58
C ALA A 161 -24.21 -2.89 21.72
N MET A 162 -23.04 -2.28 21.46
CA MET A 162 -22.88 -0.82 21.45
C MET A 162 -23.71 -0.16 20.34
N ILE A 163 -23.64 -0.69 19.12
CA ILE A 163 -24.38 -0.13 17.97
C ILE A 163 -25.88 -0.30 18.17
N ASP A 164 -26.33 -1.49 18.59
CA ASP A 164 -27.73 -1.75 18.91
C ASP A 164 -28.27 -0.80 19.98
N TYR A 165 -27.44 -0.49 20.99
CA TYR A 165 -27.82 0.48 22.01
C TYR A 165 -28.04 1.87 21.40
N VAL A 166 -27.13 2.34 20.58
CA VAL A 166 -27.24 3.64 19.89
C VAL A 166 -28.48 3.67 19.00
N VAL A 167 -28.68 2.64 18.17
CA VAL A 167 -29.84 2.55 17.26
C VAL A 167 -31.18 2.61 18.04
N LYS A 168 -31.25 1.97 19.20
CA LYS A 168 -32.48 1.93 20.02
C LYS A 168 -32.76 3.20 20.81
N HIS A 169 -31.74 3.95 21.21
CA HIS A 169 -31.89 5.05 22.16
C HIS A 169 -31.74 6.44 21.56
N VAL A 170 -31.13 6.56 20.36
CA VAL A 170 -31.01 7.83 19.65
C VAL A 170 -32.26 8.06 18.79
N LYS A 171 -33.02 9.09 19.14
CA LYS A 171 -34.35 9.35 18.52
C LYS A 171 -34.29 9.81 17.08
N ASN A 172 -33.21 10.42 16.66
CA ASN A 172 -32.99 11.00 15.32
C ASN A 172 -31.96 10.20 14.51
N ILE A 173 -31.73 8.95 14.85
CA ILE A 173 -30.68 8.11 14.20
C ILE A 173 -30.95 7.89 12.72
N ASP A 174 -32.19 7.94 12.29
CA ASP A 174 -32.65 7.83 10.91
C ASP A 174 -32.19 9.00 10.01
N LYS A 175 -31.76 10.11 10.61
CA LYS A 175 -31.26 11.27 9.87
C LYS A 175 -29.76 11.20 9.53
N ALA A 176 -29.05 10.18 10.01
CA ALA A 176 -27.61 10.04 9.77
C ALA A 176 -27.23 8.60 9.42
N VAL A 177 -26.14 8.44 8.67
CA VAL A 177 -25.52 7.15 8.42
C VAL A 177 -24.66 6.76 9.62
N ILE A 178 -24.80 5.53 10.11
CA ILE A 178 -23.87 4.97 11.09
C ILE A 178 -22.64 4.46 10.36
N SER A 179 -21.49 5.02 10.71
CA SER A 179 -20.16 4.64 10.26
C SER A 179 -19.40 3.91 11.36
N VAL A 180 -18.49 3.05 10.95
CA VAL A 180 -17.60 2.34 11.87
C VAL A 180 -16.15 2.37 11.37
N HIS A 181 -15.22 2.41 12.32
CA HIS A 181 -13.78 2.44 12.12
C HIS A 181 -13.12 1.55 13.16
N CYS A 182 -12.45 0.49 12.73
CA CYS A 182 -11.89 -0.49 13.67
C CYS A 182 -10.38 -0.63 13.49
N HIS A 183 -9.64 -0.50 14.60
CA HIS A 183 -8.23 -0.87 14.68
C HIS A 183 -8.05 -2.37 14.94
N ASN A 184 -6.87 -2.89 14.60
CA ASN A 184 -6.63 -4.34 14.51
C ASN A 184 -5.71 -4.88 15.61
N ASP A 185 -5.68 -4.23 16.78
CA ASP A 185 -4.72 -4.53 17.84
C ASP A 185 -4.81 -5.96 18.39
N ILE A 186 -6.03 -6.53 18.41
CA ILE A 186 -6.24 -7.95 18.75
C ILE A 186 -6.67 -8.82 17.56
N GLY A 187 -6.52 -8.30 16.31
CA GLY A 187 -6.79 -9.06 15.10
C GLY A 187 -8.27 -9.16 14.71
N LEU A 188 -9.16 -8.31 15.24
CA LEU A 188 -10.61 -8.39 15.03
C LEU A 188 -11.20 -7.24 14.19
N ALA A 189 -10.40 -6.35 13.63
CA ALA A 189 -10.90 -5.15 12.96
C ALA A 189 -11.92 -5.46 11.84
N VAL A 190 -11.62 -6.41 10.96
CA VAL A 190 -12.53 -6.83 9.89
C VAL A 190 -13.78 -7.49 10.45
N ALA A 191 -13.62 -8.38 11.44
CA ALA A 191 -14.76 -9.07 12.08
C ALA A 191 -15.69 -8.08 12.78
N ASN A 192 -15.15 -7.08 13.49
CA ASN A 192 -15.92 -6.03 14.14
C ASN A 192 -16.66 -5.16 13.12
N SER A 193 -15.98 -4.76 12.02
CA SER A 193 -16.61 -3.97 10.96
C SER A 193 -17.79 -4.72 10.31
N LEU A 194 -17.64 -6.01 10.03
CA LEU A 194 -18.70 -6.86 9.49
C LEU A 194 -19.85 -7.06 10.49
N ALA A 195 -19.53 -7.26 11.77
CA ALA A 195 -20.52 -7.35 12.85
C ALA A 195 -21.34 -6.05 12.95
N ALA A 196 -20.67 -4.90 12.81
CA ALA A 196 -21.33 -3.59 12.79
C ALA A 196 -22.32 -3.44 11.63
N VAL A 197 -21.98 -3.96 10.44
CA VAL A 197 -22.90 -3.96 9.28
C VAL A 197 -24.17 -4.74 9.61
N THR A 198 -24.08 -5.89 10.30
CA THR A 198 -25.27 -6.64 10.73
C THR A 198 -26.11 -5.90 11.76
N ALA A 199 -25.49 -5.04 12.58
CA ALA A 199 -26.15 -4.20 13.57
C ALA A 199 -26.73 -2.89 12.99
N GLY A 200 -26.56 -2.62 11.69
CA GLY A 200 -27.15 -1.47 11.03
C GLY A 200 -26.18 -0.40 10.54
N ALA A 201 -24.87 -0.56 10.71
CA ALA A 201 -23.89 0.34 10.09
C ALA A 201 -23.97 0.24 8.55
N ARG A 202 -23.80 1.38 7.88
CA ARG A 202 -23.88 1.48 6.41
C ARG A 202 -22.67 2.20 5.80
N GLN A 203 -21.70 2.61 6.61
CA GLN A 203 -20.38 3.05 6.19
C GLN A 203 -19.33 2.28 7.00
N VAL A 204 -18.31 1.80 6.32
CA VAL A 204 -17.12 1.19 6.95
C VAL A 204 -15.89 1.98 6.51
N GLU A 205 -15.17 2.52 7.47
CA GLU A 205 -13.85 3.09 7.27
C GLU A 205 -12.77 2.04 7.48
N GLY A 206 -11.80 2.06 6.61
CA GLY A 206 -10.65 1.18 6.68
C GLY A 206 -9.57 1.59 5.71
N THR A 207 -8.59 0.76 5.54
CA THR A 207 -7.46 1.03 4.66
C THR A 207 -7.19 -0.14 3.74
N ILE A 208 -6.61 0.12 2.59
CA ILE A 208 -6.11 -0.93 1.71
C ILE A 208 -4.93 -1.63 2.41
N ASN A 209 -4.92 -2.95 2.37
CA ASN A 209 -3.95 -3.82 3.06
C ASN A 209 -4.04 -3.78 4.59
N GLY A 210 -5.02 -3.10 5.16
CA GLY A 210 -5.15 -2.93 6.60
C GLY A 210 -4.02 -2.11 7.22
N ILE A 211 -3.31 -1.27 6.45
CA ILE A 211 -2.24 -0.42 6.97
C ILE A 211 -2.79 0.61 7.96
N GLY A 212 -1.94 1.10 8.85
CA GLY A 212 -2.35 2.11 9.84
C GLY A 212 -1.45 2.11 11.06
N GLU A 213 -1.88 2.82 12.08
CA GLU A 213 -1.17 2.87 13.36
C GLU A 213 -1.19 1.52 14.09
N ARG A 214 -0.15 1.24 14.84
CA ARG A 214 0.03 0.02 15.66
C ARG A 214 -0.11 -1.26 14.82
N ALA A 215 -1.20 -2.04 15.00
CA ALA A 215 -1.47 -3.25 14.22
C ALA A 215 -2.29 -3.00 12.94
N GLY A 216 -2.60 -1.73 12.64
CA GLY A 216 -3.34 -1.32 11.45
C GLY A 216 -4.85 -1.19 11.68
N ASN A 217 -5.58 -1.07 10.58
CA ASN A 217 -7.02 -0.87 10.51
C ASN A 217 -7.72 -2.09 9.88
N ALA A 218 -9.04 -2.04 9.81
CA ALA A 218 -9.79 -2.97 8.98
C ALA A 218 -9.33 -2.87 7.52
N ALA A 219 -9.04 -4.01 6.90
CA ALA A 219 -8.67 -4.08 5.50
C ALA A 219 -9.94 -4.00 4.63
N ILE A 220 -10.07 -2.94 3.82
CA ILE A 220 -11.26 -2.69 2.99
C ILE A 220 -11.51 -3.83 2.00
N GLU A 221 -10.45 -4.39 1.41
CA GLU A 221 -10.55 -5.52 0.50
C GLU A 221 -11.14 -6.76 1.16
N GLU A 222 -10.82 -7.01 2.43
CA GLU A 222 -11.34 -8.15 3.18
C GLU A 222 -12.81 -7.96 3.56
N VAL A 223 -13.18 -6.74 3.99
CA VAL A 223 -14.58 -6.38 4.29
C VAL A 223 -15.42 -6.50 3.02
N ALA A 224 -14.98 -5.91 1.91
CA ALA A 224 -15.70 -5.94 0.65
C ALA A 224 -15.91 -7.36 0.13
N MET A 225 -14.88 -8.19 0.14
CA MET A 225 -14.98 -9.57 -0.35
C MET A 225 -15.81 -10.46 0.57
N ALA A 226 -15.79 -10.25 1.89
CA ALA A 226 -16.69 -10.94 2.81
C ALA A 226 -18.16 -10.62 2.50
N LEU A 227 -18.47 -9.33 2.32
CA LEU A 227 -19.82 -8.88 1.95
C LEU A 227 -20.26 -9.43 0.59
N SER A 228 -19.38 -9.42 -0.42
CA SER A 228 -19.67 -9.96 -1.75
C SER A 228 -19.88 -11.47 -1.77
N THR A 229 -19.07 -12.21 -0.98
CA THR A 229 -19.12 -13.68 -0.95
C THR A 229 -20.32 -14.21 -0.17
N ARG A 230 -20.74 -13.51 0.89
CA ARG A 230 -21.81 -13.94 1.80
C ARG A 230 -22.80 -12.81 2.12
N PRO A 231 -23.39 -12.12 1.13
CA PRO A 231 -24.23 -10.94 1.36
C PRO A 231 -25.40 -11.21 2.31
N GLU A 232 -26.05 -12.36 2.19
CA GLU A 232 -27.20 -12.74 3.04
C GLU A 232 -26.82 -12.91 4.51
N ALA A 233 -25.58 -13.34 4.81
CA ALA A 233 -25.09 -13.45 6.18
C ALA A 233 -24.94 -12.07 6.87
N PHE A 234 -24.89 -11.00 6.09
CA PHE A 234 -24.76 -9.62 6.58
C PHE A 234 -26.05 -8.79 6.38
N GLY A 235 -27.18 -9.47 6.11
CA GLY A 235 -28.50 -8.85 6.05
C GLY A 235 -28.86 -8.21 4.71
N PHE A 236 -28.10 -8.47 3.64
CA PHE A 236 -28.46 -8.03 2.28
C PHE A 236 -29.41 -9.03 1.64
N ALA A 237 -30.35 -8.54 0.82
CA ALA A 237 -31.28 -9.38 0.10
C ALA A 237 -30.56 -10.15 -1.03
N ALA A 238 -31.12 -11.28 -1.45
CA ALA A 238 -30.59 -12.06 -2.56
C ALA A 238 -30.51 -11.20 -3.83
N GLY A 239 -29.30 -11.06 -4.40
CA GLY A 239 -29.03 -10.23 -5.57
C GLY A 239 -28.80 -8.75 -5.29
N GLU A 240 -28.89 -8.32 -4.04
CA GLU A 240 -28.51 -6.97 -3.63
C GLU A 240 -26.99 -6.82 -3.66
N LYS A 241 -26.51 -5.71 -4.22
CA LYS A 241 -25.09 -5.38 -4.29
C LYS A 241 -24.65 -4.68 -2.99
N PRO A 242 -23.79 -5.29 -2.16
CA PRO A 242 -23.47 -4.75 -0.84
C PRO A 242 -22.56 -3.52 -0.85
N HIS A 243 -21.85 -3.26 -1.94
CA HIS A 243 -20.95 -2.12 -2.12
C HIS A 243 -20.73 -1.81 -3.60
N ASN A 244 -20.08 -0.66 -3.89
CA ASN A 244 -19.83 -0.18 -5.26
C ASN A 244 -18.42 -0.49 -5.78
N LEU A 245 -17.59 -1.19 -5.02
CA LEU A 245 -16.21 -1.45 -5.42
C LEU A 245 -16.15 -2.34 -6.67
N GLU A 246 -15.25 -2.00 -7.59
CA GLU A 246 -14.82 -2.84 -8.70
C GLU A 246 -13.78 -3.84 -8.18
N THR A 247 -14.23 -5.01 -7.79
CA THR A 247 -13.39 -6.00 -7.07
C THR A 247 -12.16 -6.44 -7.87
N ARG A 248 -12.23 -6.44 -9.21
CA ARG A 248 -11.09 -6.74 -10.09
C ARG A 248 -9.92 -5.75 -9.98
N GLU A 249 -10.15 -4.56 -9.43
CA GLU A 249 -9.09 -3.59 -9.15
C GLU A 249 -8.42 -3.80 -7.76
N ILE A 250 -8.90 -4.73 -6.92
CA ILE A 250 -8.41 -4.93 -5.54
C ILE A 250 -6.92 -5.24 -5.51
N VAL A 251 -6.46 -6.27 -6.20
CA VAL A 251 -5.04 -6.70 -6.17
C VAL A 251 -4.13 -5.60 -6.72
N LYS A 252 -4.55 -4.93 -7.79
CA LYS A 252 -3.80 -3.80 -8.34
C LYS A 252 -3.73 -2.64 -7.36
N THR A 253 -4.84 -2.32 -6.69
CA THR A 253 -4.87 -1.26 -5.66
C THR A 253 -3.95 -1.60 -4.50
N SER A 254 -3.99 -2.85 -4.01
CA SER A 254 -3.08 -3.34 -2.98
C SER A 254 -1.61 -3.13 -3.35
N ARG A 255 -1.22 -3.50 -4.58
CA ARG A 255 0.15 -3.33 -5.10
C ARG A 255 0.56 -1.86 -5.22
N VAL A 256 -0.34 -1.00 -5.70
CA VAL A 256 -0.09 0.46 -5.77
C VAL A 256 0.14 1.03 -4.38
N VAL A 257 -0.73 0.72 -3.42
CA VAL A 257 -0.59 1.21 -2.03
C VAL A 257 0.71 0.69 -1.40
N ALA A 258 1.02 -0.59 -1.54
CA ALA A 258 2.26 -1.17 -1.03
C ALA A 258 3.51 -0.48 -1.63
N SER A 259 3.51 -0.25 -2.96
CA SER A 259 4.61 0.42 -3.66
C SER A 259 4.78 1.89 -3.23
N MET A 260 3.67 2.63 -3.08
CA MET A 260 3.71 4.05 -2.73
C MET A 260 4.00 4.29 -1.24
N SER A 261 3.52 3.42 -0.36
CA SER A 261 3.74 3.53 1.09
C SER A 261 5.09 2.95 1.54
N GLY A 262 5.68 2.04 0.76
CA GLY A 262 6.86 1.26 1.15
C GLY A 262 6.55 0.12 2.13
N LEU A 263 5.28 -0.13 2.46
CA LEU A 263 4.86 -1.20 3.36
C LEU A 263 4.57 -2.47 2.55
N SER A 264 5.25 -3.56 2.87
CA SER A 264 5.06 -4.84 2.19
C SER A 264 3.81 -5.55 2.68
N VAL A 265 3.09 -6.19 1.75
CA VAL A 265 1.95 -7.06 2.05
C VAL A 265 2.47 -8.43 2.51
N GLN A 266 1.90 -8.99 3.57
CA GLN A 266 2.22 -10.35 4.00
C GLN A 266 1.81 -11.35 2.91
N ARG A 267 2.67 -12.35 2.65
CA ARG A 267 2.41 -13.35 1.59
C ARG A 267 1.12 -14.14 1.77
N SER A 268 0.72 -14.39 3.02
CA SER A 268 -0.51 -15.11 3.36
C SER A 268 -1.68 -14.19 3.75
N LYS A 269 -1.59 -12.87 3.44
CA LYS A 269 -2.72 -11.98 3.67
C LYS A 269 -3.91 -12.40 2.82
N ALA A 270 -5.08 -12.41 3.41
CA ALA A 270 -6.31 -12.75 2.70
C ALA A 270 -6.48 -11.86 1.46
N ILE A 271 -7.05 -12.38 0.40
CA ILE A 271 -7.41 -11.75 -0.87
C ILE A 271 -6.20 -11.29 -1.70
N VAL A 272 -5.27 -10.51 -1.12
CA VAL A 272 -4.21 -9.79 -1.86
C VAL A 272 -2.81 -10.38 -1.67
N GLY A 273 -2.61 -11.30 -0.75
CA GLY A 273 -1.32 -11.95 -0.52
C GLY A 273 -0.95 -12.91 -1.65
N GLU A 274 0.33 -13.03 -1.97
CA GLU A 274 0.83 -13.92 -3.04
C GLU A 274 0.41 -15.39 -2.86
N ASN A 275 0.18 -15.83 -1.62
CA ASN A 275 -0.24 -17.20 -1.29
C ASN A 275 -1.77 -17.34 -1.13
N ALA A 276 -2.56 -16.26 -1.29
CA ALA A 276 -3.99 -16.28 -0.99
C ALA A 276 -4.76 -17.37 -1.77
N PHE A 277 -4.28 -17.72 -2.97
CA PHE A 277 -4.88 -18.72 -3.84
C PHE A 277 -3.89 -19.85 -4.20
N ALA A 278 -2.83 -20.06 -3.38
CA ALA A 278 -1.81 -21.07 -3.63
C ALA A 278 -2.15 -22.37 -2.91
N HIS A 279 -2.16 -23.48 -3.64
CA HIS A 279 -2.40 -24.82 -3.11
C HIS A 279 -1.17 -25.70 -3.27
N SER A 280 -0.59 -26.16 -2.16
CA SER A 280 0.60 -27.02 -2.16
C SER A 280 0.30 -28.52 -1.97
N SER A 281 -0.86 -28.86 -1.41
CA SER A 281 -1.27 -30.25 -1.15
C SER A 281 -1.81 -30.93 -2.42
N GLY A 282 -1.33 -32.13 -2.72
CA GLY A 282 -1.82 -32.91 -3.86
C GLY A 282 -3.32 -33.24 -3.78
N ILE A 283 -3.86 -33.41 -2.57
CA ILE A 283 -5.30 -33.65 -2.35
C ILE A 283 -6.11 -32.42 -2.76
N HIS A 284 -5.65 -31.22 -2.37
CA HIS A 284 -6.30 -29.97 -2.75
C HIS A 284 -6.22 -29.74 -4.26
N GLN A 285 -5.05 -29.96 -4.87
CA GLN A 285 -4.88 -29.83 -6.32
C GLN A 285 -5.80 -30.77 -7.10
N HIS A 286 -5.97 -32.02 -6.66
CA HIS A 286 -6.90 -32.96 -7.27
C HIS A 286 -8.36 -32.46 -7.15
N GLY A 287 -8.75 -31.93 -6.00
CA GLY A 287 -10.09 -31.36 -5.81
C GLY A 287 -10.37 -30.18 -6.74
N ILE A 288 -9.42 -29.25 -6.84
CA ILE A 288 -9.52 -28.07 -7.72
C ILE A 288 -9.60 -28.46 -9.20
N LEU A 289 -8.81 -29.46 -9.63
CA LEU A 289 -8.88 -29.96 -11.01
C LEU A 289 -10.23 -30.61 -11.32
N ALA A 290 -10.87 -31.23 -10.33
CA ALA A 290 -12.21 -31.78 -10.48
C ALA A 290 -13.30 -30.69 -10.48
N LYS A 291 -13.24 -29.79 -9.51
CA LYS A 291 -14.13 -28.66 -9.36
C LYS A 291 -13.50 -27.60 -8.45
N ARG A 292 -13.34 -26.37 -8.92
CA ARG A 292 -12.60 -25.30 -8.25
C ARG A 292 -13.20 -24.95 -6.89
N GLU A 293 -14.52 -24.89 -6.80
CA GLU A 293 -15.25 -24.56 -5.58
C GLU A 293 -15.07 -25.59 -4.44
N THR A 294 -14.40 -26.72 -4.67
CA THR A 294 -14.05 -27.65 -3.59
C THR A 294 -13.10 -27.05 -2.57
N TYR A 295 -12.27 -26.08 -2.96
CA TYR A 295 -11.28 -25.42 -2.09
C TYR A 295 -11.14 -23.92 -2.31
N GLU A 296 -11.80 -23.32 -3.29
CA GLU A 296 -11.81 -21.89 -3.56
C GLU A 296 -13.23 -21.35 -3.45
N VAL A 297 -13.43 -20.42 -2.52
CA VAL A 297 -14.72 -19.71 -2.29
C VAL A 297 -14.81 -18.39 -3.05
N ILE A 298 -13.68 -17.92 -3.59
CA ILE A 298 -13.54 -16.70 -4.38
C ILE A 298 -12.74 -17.06 -5.63
N ASP A 299 -13.24 -16.67 -6.81
CA ASP A 299 -12.43 -16.78 -8.03
C ASP A 299 -11.30 -15.73 -7.98
N PRO A 300 -10.02 -16.12 -8.11
CA PRO A 300 -8.90 -15.19 -8.17
C PRO A 300 -9.08 -14.07 -9.21
N ALA A 301 -9.72 -14.35 -10.34
CA ALA A 301 -10.00 -13.35 -11.38
C ALA A 301 -10.97 -12.25 -10.91
N GLU A 302 -11.88 -12.56 -9.98
CA GLU A 302 -12.83 -11.58 -9.42
C GLU A 302 -12.16 -10.51 -8.58
N VAL A 303 -10.97 -10.77 -8.05
CA VAL A 303 -10.20 -9.83 -7.25
C VAL A 303 -8.98 -9.23 -7.99
N GLY A 304 -8.84 -9.58 -9.28
CA GLY A 304 -7.78 -9.06 -10.15
C GLY A 304 -6.46 -9.83 -10.08
N TRP A 305 -6.44 -11.02 -9.48
CA TRP A 305 -5.42 -12.01 -9.82
C TRP A 305 -5.72 -12.48 -11.25
N GLY A 306 -4.69 -12.50 -12.13
CA GLY A 306 -4.84 -13.15 -13.45
C GLY A 306 -5.28 -14.61 -13.29
N GLU A 307 -5.68 -15.25 -14.39
CA GLU A 307 -5.89 -16.71 -14.40
C GLU A 307 -4.76 -17.37 -13.64
N THR A 308 -5.07 -18.35 -12.80
CA THR A 308 -4.18 -19.01 -11.81
C THR A 308 -2.77 -19.15 -12.37
N GLU A 309 -1.93 -18.18 -12.06
CA GLU A 309 -0.56 -18.17 -12.51
C GLU A 309 0.19 -19.11 -11.58
N LEU A 310 0.20 -20.40 -11.94
CA LEU A 310 1.07 -21.35 -11.28
C LEU A 310 2.49 -20.82 -11.36
N PRO A 311 3.14 -20.53 -10.22
CA PRO A 311 4.52 -20.10 -10.25
C PRO A 311 5.33 -21.13 -11.00
N LEU A 312 6.19 -20.66 -11.90
CA LEU A 312 7.05 -21.56 -12.65
C LEU A 312 8.00 -22.26 -11.69
N THR A 313 8.21 -23.54 -11.90
CA THR A 313 9.14 -24.37 -11.12
C THR A 313 10.26 -24.86 -12.03
N LYS A 314 11.32 -25.42 -11.44
CA LYS A 314 12.38 -26.07 -12.23
C LYS A 314 11.87 -27.13 -13.23
N HIS A 315 10.67 -27.66 -13.02
CA HIS A 315 10.02 -28.63 -13.89
C HIS A 315 9.23 -27.97 -15.03
N SER A 316 9.01 -26.66 -14.99
CA SER A 316 8.32 -25.95 -16.07
C SER A 316 9.12 -26.00 -17.36
N GLY A 317 8.42 -26.29 -18.46
CA GLY A 317 9.00 -26.41 -19.78
C GLY A 317 9.24 -25.05 -20.45
N ARG A 318 10.05 -25.02 -21.53
CA ARG A 318 10.36 -23.81 -22.31
C ARG A 318 9.11 -23.10 -22.84
N ALA A 319 8.09 -23.87 -23.26
CA ALA A 319 6.84 -23.30 -23.76
C ALA A 319 6.07 -22.52 -22.66
N ALA A 320 6.08 -23.00 -21.42
CA ALA A 320 5.45 -22.33 -20.30
C ALA A 320 6.17 -21.00 -19.95
N VAL A 321 7.51 -21.00 -19.98
CA VAL A 321 8.31 -19.80 -19.75
C VAL A 321 8.09 -18.79 -20.88
N LYS A 322 8.06 -19.22 -22.15
CA LYS A 322 7.79 -18.37 -23.31
C LYS A 322 6.41 -17.72 -23.21
N ALA A 323 5.36 -18.50 -22.99
CA ALA A 323 4.00 -18.02 -22.85
C ALA A 323 3.86 -17.00 -21.69
N ARG A 324 4.60 -17.23 -20.59
CA ARG A 324 4.61 -16.32 -19.45
C ARG A 324 5.28 -15.01 -19.78
N LEU A 325 6.42 -15.05 -20.47
CA LEU A 325 7.14 -13.85 -20.91
C LEU A 325 6.32 -13.01 -21.90
N GLU A 326 5.65 -13.68 -22.88
CA GLU A 326 4.73 -13.00 -23.79
C GLU A 326 3.58 -12.30 -23.06
N LYS A 327 3.01 -12.96 -22.04
CA LYS A 327 1.95 -12.38 -21.18
C LYS A 327 2.45 -11.18 -20.36
N LEU A 328 3.74 -11.17 -19.98
CA LEU A 328 4.40 -10.05 -19.32
C LEU A 328 4.79 -8.91 -20.29
N GLY A 329 4.52 -9.08 -21.60
CA GLY A 329 4.80 -8.08 -22.62
C GLY A 329 6.20 -8.17 -23.25
N TYR A 330 6.94 -9.24 -22.99
CA TYR A 330 8.25 -9.48 -23.59
C TYR A 330 8.10 -10.26 -24.88
N ASN A 331 8.41 -9.63 -26.02
CA ASN A 331 8.48 -10.26 -27.34
C ASN A 331 9.93 -10.64 -27.64
N LEU A 332 10.34 -11.83 -27.24
CA LEU A 332 11.71 -12.34 -27.37
C LEU A 332 11.81 -13.29 -28.56
N SER A 333 12.95 -13.24 -29.26
CA SER A 333 13.30 -14.22 -30.28
C SER A 333 13.56 -15.63 -29.68
N ASP A 334 13.53 -16.67 -30.51
CA ASP A 334 13.75 -18.04 -30.01
C ASP A 334 15.16 -18.24 -29.42
N SER A 335 16.17 -17.48 -29.86
CA SER A 335 17.51 -17.48 -29.28
C SER A 335 17.52 -16.84 -27.89
N GLU A 336 16.86 -15.69 -27.71
CA GLU A 336 16.74 -15.00 -26.43
C GLU A 336 15.94 -15.85 -25.43
N ILE A 337 14.84 -16.46 -25.87
CA ILE A 337 14.07 -17.39 -25.03
C ILE A 337 14.96 -18.56 -24.57
N THR A 338 15.86 -19.07 -25.40
CA THR A 338 16.77 -20.14 -25.01
C THR A 338 17.70 -19.67 -23.89
N HIS A 339 18.30 -18.50 -24.02
CA HIS A 339 19.17 -17.92 -23.01
C HIS A 339 18.43 -17.65 -21.68
N VAL A 340 17.24 -17.06 -21.75
CA VAL A 340 16.41 -16.83 -20.55
C VAL A 340 16.03 -18.17 -19.90
N PHE A 341 15.71 -19.19 -20.69
CA PHE A 341 15.33 -20.50 -20.19
C PHE A 341 16.49 -21.24 -19.50
N ASP A 342 17.70 -21.17 -20.02
CA ASP A 342 18.89 -21.76 -19.39
C ASP A 342 19.19 -21.11 -18.03
N ARG A 343 19.02 -19.79 -17.92
CA ARG A 343 19.13 -19.07 -16.65
C ARG A 343 17.98 -19.38 -15.71
N PHE A 344 16.76 -19.47 -16.25
CA PHE A 344 15.58 -19.88 -15.49
C PHE A 344 15.80 -21.26 -14.82
N LYS A 345 16.38 -22.23 -15.51
CA LYS A 345 16.71 -23.53 -14.92
C LYS A 345 17.67 -23.42 -13.75
N LYS A 346 18.72 -22.61 -13.86
CA LYS A 346 19.67 -22.36 -12.77
C LYS A 346 19.00 -21.71 -11.56
N VAL A 347 18.14 -20.73 -11.78
CA VAL A 347 17.35 -20.11 -10.70
C VAL A 347 16.36 -21.11 -10.10
N GLY A 348 15.70 -21.92 -10.91
CA GLY A 348 14.78 -22.96 -10.47
C GLY A 348 15.44 -24.08 -9.65
N ASP A 349 16.75 -24.30 -9.79
CA ASP A 349 17.51 -25.24 -8.94
C ASP A 349 17.77 -24.64 -7.53
N SER A 350 17.88 -23.31 -7.42
CA SER A 350 18.11 -22.61 -6.15
C SER A 350 16.81 -22.13 -5.47
N LYS A 351 15.72 -21.98 -6.23
CA LYS A 351 14.40 -21.52 -5.73
C LYS A 351 13.32 -22.54 -6.05
N LYS A 352 12.45 -22.82 -5.09
CA LYS A 352 11.30 -23.72 -5.30
C LYS A 352 10.32 -23.20 -6.35
N PHE A 353 10.13 -21.88 -6.42
CA PHE A 353 9.25 -21.18 -7.34
C PHE A 353 9.97 -20.00 -7.98
N VAL A 354 9.71 -19.76 -9.25
CA VAL A 354 10.20 -18.59 -10.02
C VAL A 354 8.98 -17.74 -10.38
N TYR A 355 8.97 -16.49 -9.94
CA TYR A 355 7.87 -15.56 -10.09
C TYR A 355 8.14 -14.58 -11.26
N ASP A 356 7.14 -13.78 -11.61
CA ASP A 356 7.21 -12.81 -12.70
C ASP A 356 8.36 -11.80 -12.57
N ASP A 357 8.59 -11.33 -11.35
CA ASP A 357 9.70 -10.42 -11.06
C ASP A 357 11.07 -11.10 -11.29
N ASP A 358 11.16 -12.40 -10.98
CA ASP A 358 12.36 -13.18 -11.29
C ASP A 358 12.53 -13.32 -12.80
N LEU A 359 11.45 -13.64 -13.54
CA LEU A 359 11.49 -13.73 -15.00
C LEU A 359 11.86 -12.40 -15.66
N ALA A 360 11.24 -11.30 -15.20
CA ALA A 360 11.58 -9.96 -15.67
C ALA A 360 13.06 -9.62 -15.41
N SER A 361 13.59 -10.01 -14.25
CA SER A 361 15.01 -9.88 -13.93
C SER A 361 15.90 -10.72 -14.88
N LEU A 362 15.51 -11.98 -15.14
CA LEU A 362 16.25 -12.87 -16.05
C LEU A 362 16.26 -12.34 -17.49
N VAL A 363 15.18 -11.76 -17.96
CA VAL A 363 15.12 -11.10 -19.28
C VAL A 363 16.03 -9.88 -19.30
N ASN A 364 15.92 -8.99 -18.32
CA ASN A 364 16.74 -7.81 -18.23
C ASN A 364 18.23 -8.15 -18.17
N ASP A 365 18.62 -9.14 -17.34
CA ASP A 365 19.99 -9.64 -17.28
C ASP A 365 20.47 -10.32 -18.59
N SER A 366 19.56 -10.82 -19.42
CA SER A 366 19.88 -11.45 -20.71
C SER A 366 20.04 -10.42 -21.82
N LEU A 367 19.32 -9.31 -21.74
CA LEU A 367 19.44 -8.16 -22.61
C LEU A 367 20.68 -7.31 -22.26
N ASP A 368 21.17 -7.38 -21.02
CA ASP A 368 22.40 -6.72 -20.55
C ASP A 368 23.69 -7.34 -21.09
N THR A 369 23.65 -8.39 -21.92
CA THR A 369 24.78 -8.91 -22.68
C THR A 369 25.00 -8.19 -24.00
N CYS A 370 24.61 -6.92 -24.10
CA CYS A 370 25.05 -6.09 -25.21
C CYS A 370 26.55 -5.84 -25.08
N ASP A 371 27.30 -6.05 -26.19
CA ASP A 371 28.68 -5.63 -26.30
C ASP A 371 28.78 -4.16 -25.87
N GLY A 372 29.69 -3.85 -24.93
CA GLY A 372 29.87 -2.50 -24.42
C GLY A 372 29.32 -2.19 -23.02
N THR A 373 28.76 -3.17 -22.28
CA THR A 373 28.36 -2.96 -20.89
C THR A 373 29.54 -3.11 -19.91
N TRP A 374 29.48 -2.36 -18.79
CA TRP A 374 30.48 -2.44 -17.73
C TRP A 374 30.30 -3.72 -16.91
N LYS A 375 31.39 -4.44 -16.65
CA LYS A 375 31.40 -5.65 -15.79
C LYS A 375 32.23 -5.39 -14.55
N MET A 376 31.75 -5.82 -13.38
CA MET A 376 32.50 -5.78 -12.11
C MET A 376 33.55 -6.88 -12.11
N VAL A 377 34.82 -6.51 -11.97
CA VAL A 377 35.96 -7.45 -11.89
C VAL A 377 36.38 -7.64 -10.43
N ASP A 378 36.62 -6.55 -9.72
CA ASP A 378 37.04 -6.58 -8.31
C ASP A 378 36.54 -5.35 -7.54
N ILE A 379 36.37 -5.51 -6.26
CA ILE A 379 35.97 -4.47 -5.33
C ILE A 379 36.68 -4.65 -4.00
N GLN A 380 37.33 -3.60 -3.53
CA GLN A 380 37.94 -3.53 -2.21
C GLN A 380 37.42 -2.32 -1.47
N PHE A 381 37.08 -2.47 -0.21
CA PHE A 381 36.62 -1.34 0.61
C PHE A 381 37.22 -1.41 2.02
N VAL A 382 37.41 -0.23 2.60
CA VAL A 382 37.86 -0.05 3.97
C VAL A 382 36.86 0.86 4.68
N ALA A 383 36.34 0.42 5.81
CA ALA A 383 35.46 1.21 6.66
C ALA A 383 35.66 0.83 8.12
N GLY A 384 35.52 1.79 9.02
CA GLY A 384 35.64 1.58 10.48
C GLY A 384 35.58 2.91 11.21
N SER A 385 35.47 2.86 12.55
CA SER A 385 35.36 4.05 13.40
C SER A 385 36.56 4.99 13.35
N ALA A 386 37.72 4.48 12.99
CA ALA A 386 39.00 5.22 12.87
C ALA A 386 39.46 5.39 11.42
N ALA A 387 38.78 4.81 10.42
CA ALA A 387 39.17 4.86 9.03
C ALA A 387 38.16 5.65 8.20
N ARG A 388 38.61 6.48 7.27
CA ARG A 388 37.70 7.11 6.32
C ARG A 388 37.18 6.04 5.36
N PRO A 389 35.86 5.94 5.16
CA PRO A 389 35.31 4.97 4.22
C PRO A 389 35.84 5.21 2.82
N THR A 390 36.55 4.22 2.28
CA THR A 390 37.13 4.23 0.95
C THR A 390 36.75 2.97 0.20
N ALA A 391 36.61 3.05 -1.12
CA ALA A 391 36.46 1.89 -1.96
C ALA A 391 37.30 2.05 -3.24
N THR A 392 37.90 0.94 -3.65
CA THR A 392 38.58 0.78 -4.94
C THR A 392 37.74 -0.19 -5.76
N VAL A 393 37.37 0.21 -6.96
CA VAL A 393 36.53 -0.60 -7.87
C VAL A 393 37.28 -0.82 -9.17
N GLN A 394 37.26 -2.05 -9.65
CA GLN A 394 37.79 -2.41 -10.95
C GLN A 394 36.66 -2.91 -11.85
N LEU A 395 36.47 -2.24 -12.98
CA LEU A 395 35.50 -2.57 -14.01
C LEU A 395 36.18 -2.94 -15.31
N GLU A 396 35.52 -3.78 -16.09
CA GLU A 396 35.90 -4.14 -17.46
C GLU A 396 34.87 -3.61 -18.45
N LYS A 397 35.35 -3.04 -19.55
CA LYS A 397 34.55 -2.70 -20.72
C LYS A 397 35.35 -2.93 -21.97
N ASP A 398 34.77 -3.66 -22.95
CA ASP A 398 35.42 -3.96 -24.25
C ASP A 398 36.81 -4.59 -24.10
N GLY A 399 36.96 -5.50 -23.11
CA GLY A 399 38.24 -6.17 -22.82
C GLY A 399 39.29 -5.30 -22.13
N LYS A 400 38.99 -4.03 -21.79
CA LYS A 400 39.87 -3.11 -21.08
C LYS A 400 39.48 -2.98 -19.63
N LEU A 401 40.46 -2.98 -18.74
CA LEU A 401 40.29 -2.81 -17.31
C LEU A 401 40.40 -1.32 -16.92
N TYR A 402 39.52 -0.87 -16.09
CA TYR A 402 39.46 0.46 -15.52
C TYR A 402 39.37 0.36 -14.00
N MET A 403 40.21 1.12 -13.30
CA MET A 403 40.25 1.12 -11.83
C MET A 403 40.26 2.56 -11.33
N ASP A 404 39.43 2.82 -10.32
CA ASP A 404 39.46 4.09 -9.59
C ASP A 404 39.07 3.85 -8.11
N CYS A 405 39.40 4.83 -7.28
CA CYS A 405 39.07 4.82 -5.84
C CYS A 405 38.35 6.10 -5.45
N ALA A 406 37.48 5.98 -4.44
CA ALA A 406 36.76 7.13 -3.89
C ALA A 406 36.59 7.07 -2.38
N ILE A 407 36.40 8.25 -1.79
CA ILE A 407 36.05 8.43 -0.38
C ILE A 407 34.55 8.73 -0.31
N GLY A 408 33.83 8.06 0.61
CA GLY A 408 32.41 8.24 0.83
C GLY A 408 32.02 8.53 2.28
N ASN A 409 30.74 8.75 2.51
CA ASN A 409 30.16 8.85 3.85
C ASN A 409 30.01 7.46 4.53
N GLY A 410 30.15 6.41 3.73
CA GLY A 410 30.15 5.00 4.10
C GLY A 410 30.71 4.18 2.94
N PRO A 411 30.97 2.86 3.13
CA PRO A 411 31.57 2.01 2.09
C PRO A 411 30.70 1.93 0.84
N VAL A 412 29.38 1.82 0.95
CA VAL A 412 28.46 1.80 -0.18
C VAL A 412 28.57 3.09 -1.02
N ASN A 413 28.55 4.25 -0.35
CA ASN A 413 28.69 5.54 -1.03
C ASN A 413 30.05 5.71 -1.71
N ALA A 414 31.12 5.17 -1.08
CA ALA A 414 32.45 5.15 -1.68
C ALA A 414 32.48 4.31 -2.97
N CYS A 415 31.86 3.13 -2.96
CA CYS A 415 31.72 2.27 -4.14
C CYS A 415 30.97 2.97 -5.28
N PHE A 416 29.84 3.58 -4.99
CA PHE A 416 29.03 4.29 -5.99
C PHE A 416 29.81 5.44 -6.64
N LYS A 417 30.53 6.22 -5.84
CA LYS A 417 31.39 7.30 -6.36
C LYS A 417 32.55 6.79 -7.22
N ALA A 418 33.14 5.65 -6.88
CA ALA A 418 34.19 5.05 -7.69
C ALA A 418 33.62 4.57 -9.05
N ILE A 419 32.44 3.93 -9.02
CA ILE A 419 31.74 3.52 -10.24
C ILE A 419 31.40 4.74 -11.11
N ASP A 420 30.86 5.81 -10.52
CA ASP A 420 30.54 7.05 -11.24
C ASP A 420 31.76 7.65 -11.96
N ARG A 421 32.92 7.63 -11.31
CA ARG A 421 34.17 8.14 -11.91
C ARG A 421 34.60 7.30 -13.10
N ILE A 422 34.57 5.97 -12.97
CA ILE A 422 34.98 5.04 -14.04
C ILE A 422 34.00 5.14 -15.22
N THR A 423 32.70 5.10 -14.94
CA THR A 423 31.64 5.06 -15.98
C THR A 423 31.30 6.45 -16.54
N LYS A 424 31.79 7.53 -15.88
CA LYS A 424 31.42 8.93 -16.12
C LYS A 424 29.94 9.22 -15.99
N SER A 425 29.22 8.37 -15.27
CA SER A 425 27.82 8.54 -14.92
C SER A 425 27.71 9.22 -13.56
N LYS A 426 26.70 10.10 -13.36
CA LYS A 426 26.39 10.69 -12.06
C LYS A 426 24.98 10.30 -11.70
N GLY A 427 24.85 9.29 -10.82
CA GLY A 427 23.59 8.84 -10.31
C GLY A 427 23.30 9.42 -8.92
N SER A 428 22.06 9.84 -8.69
CA SER A 428 21.53 10.18 -7.37
C SER A 428 20.67 9.03 -6.86
N LEU A 429 21.02 8.44 -5.73
CA LEU A 429 20.27 7.34 -5.12
C LEU A 429 18.92 7.85 -4.59
N VAL A 430 17.82 7.28 -5.10
CA VAL A 430 16.45 7.64 -4.74
C VAL A 430 15.86 6.63 -3.76
N ASP A 431 16.20 5.33 -3.92
CA ASP A 431 15.69 4.26 -3.08
C ASP A 431 16.76 3.17 -2.92
N TYR A 432 16.84 2.57 -1.74
CA TYR A 432 17.81 1.55 -1.40
C TYR A 432 17.17 0.52 -0.49
N ASN A 433 17.04 -0.70 -0.97
CA ASN A 433 16.42 -1.80 -0.24
C ASN A 433 17.35 -3.02 -0.21
N VAL A 434 17.51 -3.60 0.99
CA VAL A 434 18.31 -4.81 1.21
C VAL A 434 17.40 -5.91 1.73
N ARG A 435 17.44 -7.07 1.10
CA ARG A 435 16.70 -8.27 1.54
C ARG A 435 17.65 -9.44 1.66
N SER A 436 17.45 -10.28 2.66
CA SER A 436 18.10 -11.60 2.70
C SER A 436 17.30 -12.57 1.84
N THR A 437 17.97 -13.27 0.92
CA THR A 437 17.35 -14.27 0.03
C THR A 437 17.47 -15.70 0.56
N SER A 438 18.28 -15.90 1.62
CA SER A 438 18.47 -17.20 2.25
C SER A 438 18.60 -17.07 3.78
N ILE A 439 18.46 -18.17 4.50
CA ILE A 439 18.60 -18.22 5.98
C ILE A 439 19.97 -18.85 6.29
N GLY A 440 20.74 -18.23 7.19
CA GLY A 440 22.03 -18.74 7.65
C GLY A 440 23.12 -17.68 7.67
N GLN A 441 24.32 -18.04 8.16
CA GLN A 441 25.48 -17.13 8.23
C GLN A 441 26.04 -16.75 6.85
N ASP A 442 25.81 -17.59 5.83
CA ASP A 442 26.21 -17.38 4.43
C ASP A 442 25.02 -16.92 3.56
N ALA A 443 24.03 -16.25 4.16
CA ALA A 443 22.86 -15.75 3.45
C ALA A 443 23.26 -14.74 2.38
N LEU A 444 22.77 -14.95 1.15
CA LEU A 444 22.92 -13.98 0.07
C LEU A 444 22.08 -12.75 0.38
N GLY A 445 22.71 -11.58 0.41
CA GLY A 445 22.04 -10.29 0.43
C GLY A 445 21.68 -9.87 -0.98
N GLU A 446 20.38 -9.66 -1.25
CA GLU A 446 19.90 -9.00 -2.47
C GLU A 446 19.70 -7.52 -2.19
N VAL A 447 20.31 -6.69 -3.02
CA VAL A 447 20.17 -5.23 -2.95
C VAL A 447 19.43 -4.75 -4.20
N THR A 448 18.43 -3.91 -4.00
CA THR A 448 17.75 -3.19 -5.07
C THR A 448 17.96 -1.69 -4.87
N VAL A 449 18.42 -1.00 -5.90
CA VAL A 449 18.58 0.46 -5.92
C VAL A 449 17.67 1.09 -6.95
N LYS A 450 17.21 2.31 -6.69
CA LYS A 450 16.64 3.20 -7.70
C LYS A 450 17.52 4.43 -7.79
N VAL A 451 18.01 4.72 -8.98
CA VAL A 451 18.99 5.77 -9.24
C VAL A 451 18.43 6.74 -10.27
N GLN A 452 18.50 8.01 -9.97
CA GLN A 452 18.17 9.11 -10.88
C GLN A 452 19.43 9.57 -11.59
N PHE A 453 19.45 9.50 -12.92
CA PHE A 453 20.55 10.01 -13.75
C PHE A 453 20.13 11.31 -14.44
N GLY A 454 21.08 12.29 -14.51
CA GLY A 454 20.85 13.58 -15.16
C GLY A 454 19.94 14.55 -14.38
N ALA A 455 19.81 15.78 -14.89
CA ALA A 455 19.01 16.86 -14.31
C ALA A 455 17.54 16.88 -14.79
N CYS A 456 17.16 15.96 -15.67
CA CYS A 456 15.81 15.90 -16.24
C CYS A 456 14.89 15.03 -15.36
N GLU A 457 13.58 15.31 -15.35
CA GLU A 457 12.53 14.53 -14.65
C GLU A 457 12.30 13.12 -15.25
N CYS A 458 13.36 12.46 -15.71
CA CYS A 458 13.30 11.10 -16.20
C CYS A 458 12.99 10.13 -15.05
N LYS A 459 12.29 9.03 -15.34
CA LYS A 459 11.98 8.00 -14.31
C LYS A 459 13.27 7.42 -13.73
N PRO A 460 13.38 7.24 -12.39
CA PRO A 460 14.53 6.59 -11.79
C PRO A 460 14.75 5.19 -12.38
N VAL A 461 16.01 4.85 -12.63
CA VAL A 461 16.40 3.55 -13.16
C VAL A 461 16.66 2.59 -11.99
N SER A 462 16.07 1.40 -12.05
CA SER A 462 16.27 0.37 -11.02
C SER A 462 17.41 -0.57 -11.41
N GLY A 463 18.26 -0.90 -10.45
CA GLY A 463 19.28 -1.94 -10.56
C GLY A 463 19.22 -2.92 -9.39
N LYS A 464 19.59 -4.17 -9.64
CA LYS A 464 19.62 -5.24 -8.62
C LYS A 464 20.99 -5.90 -8.61
N GLY A 465 21.44 -6.33 -7.43
CA GLY A 465 22.66 -7.08 -7.24
C GLY A 465 22.56 -8.03 -6.07
N ALA A 466 23.21 -9.17 -6.15
CA ALA A 466 23.24 -10.15 -5.07
C ALA A 466 24.69 -10.62 -4.83
N ALA A 467 25.07 -10.70 -3.56
CA ALA A 467 26.33 -11.26 -3.10
C ALA A 467 26.20 -11.67 -1.61
N THR A 468 27.17 -12.41 -1.11
CA THR A 468 27.27 -12.71 0.34
C THR A 468 27.63 -11.46 1.15
N ASP A 469 28.38 -10.54 0.56
CA ASP A 469 28.68 -9.22 1.13
C ASP A 469 27.69 -8.17 0.61
N VAL A 470 27.05 -7.45 1.53
CA VAL A 470 26.03 -6.43 1.20
C VAL A 470 26.64 -5.23 0.45
N ILE A 471 27.91 -4.90 0.70
CA ILE A 471 28.60 -3.79 0.01
C ILE A 471 28.85 -4.17 -1.43
N GLU A 472 29.30 -5.41 -1.68
CA GLU A 472 29.48 -5.94 -3.03
C GLU A 472 28.13 -6.04 -3.76
N ALA A 473 27.09 -6.57 -3.10
CA ALA A 473 25.74 -6.62 -3.66
C ALA A 473 25.23 -5.22 -4.05
N SER A 474 25.51 -4.21 -3.21
CA SER A 474 25.16 -2.80 -3.47
C SER A 474 25.90 -2.23 -4.68
N ALA A 475 27.20 -2.51 -4.79
CA ALA A 475 28.00 -2.05 -5.93
C ALA A 475 27.54 -2.68 -7.24
N ARG A 476 27.20 -3.98 -7.22
CA ARG A 476 26.62 -4.71 -8.37
C ARG A 476 25.25 -4.13 -8.75
N ALA A 477 24.39 -3.84 -7.78
CA ALA A 477 23.09 -3.23 -8.02
C ALA A 477 23.22 -1.85 -8.68
N TYR A 478 24.15 -1.04 -8.19
CA TYR A 478 24.39 0.29 -8.74
C TYR A 478 24.95 0.24 -10.15
N LEU A 479 25.93 -0.64 -10.40
CA LEU A 479 26.50 -0.83 -11.73
C LEU A 479 25.44 -1.28 -12.75
N ASN A 480 24.53 -2.16 -12.34
CA ASN A 480 23.41 -2.59 -13.19
C ASN A 480 22.47 -1.43 -13.52
N ALA A 481 22.21 -0.52 -12.57
CA ALA A 481 21.43 0.69 -12.86
C ALA A 481 22.14 1.61 -13.86
N VAL A 482 23.47 1.77 -13.73
CA VAL A 482 24.30 2.55 -14.68
C VAL A 482 24.26 1.94 -16.08
N ASN A 483 24.49 0.64 -16.22
CA ASN A 483 24.44 -0.06 -17.52
C ASN A 483 23.06 0.12 -18.18
N ARG A 484 21.99 -0.04 -17.40
CA ARG A 484 20.63 0.15 -17.90
C ARG A 484 20.36 1.58 -18.36
N ASN A 485 20.86 2.58 -17.64
CA ASN A 485 20.76 3.97 -18.07
C ASN A 485 21.48 4.22 -19.40
N ILE A 486 22.71 3.70 -19.55
CA ILE A 486 23.48 3.80 -20.80
C ILE A 486 22.72 3.17 -21.97
N SER A 487 22.11 1.99 -21.77
CA SER A 487 21.31 1.32 -22.79
C SER A 487 20.06 2.12 -23.18
N LEU A 488 19.39 2.75 -22.20
CA LEU A 488 18.23 3.60 -22.45
C LEU A 488 18.60 4.88 -23.23
N GLU A 489 19.72 5.50 -22.90
CA GLU A 489 20.25 6.67 -23.63
C GLU A 489 20.61 6.32 -25.07
N ALA A 490 21.25 5.16 -25.29
CA ALA A 490 21.58 4.67 -26.63
C ALA A 490 20.34 4.39 -27.49
N LEU A 491 19.28 3.79 -26.88
CA LEU A 491 18.01 3.55 -27.56
C LEU A 491 17.28 4.86 -27.89
N ALA A 492 17.28 5.83 -26.99
CA ALA A 492 16.71 7.16 -27.25
C ALA A 492 17.43 7.92 -28.37
N ALA A 493 18.78 7.82 -28.42
CA ALA A 493 19.60 8.41 -29.49
C ALA A 493 19.40 7.73 -30.85
N ALA A 494 19.04 6.44 -30.89
CA ALA A 494 18.76 5.71 -32.13
C ALA A 494 17.33 5.96 -32.67
N GLN A 495 16.44 6.53 -31.88
CA GLN A 495 15.06 6.87 -32.25
C GLN A 495 14.87 8.37 -32.59
N ALA A 496 15.87 9.20 -32.30
CA ALA A 496 15.95 10.63 -32.64
C ALA A 496 16.69 10.85 -33.93
#